data_6b516351f33bee8b3e2b549fc934c68e
#
_entry.id   6b516351f33bee8b3e2b549fc934c68e
#
_cell.length_a   1.000
_cell.length_b   1.000
_cell.length_c   1.000
_cell.angle_alpha   90.00
_cell.angle_beta   90.00
_cell.angle_gamma   90.00
#
_symmetry.space_group_name_H-M   'P 1'
#
loop_
_entity.id
_entity.type
_entity.pdbx_description
1 polymer ?
#
loop_
_entity_poly.entity_id
_entity_poly.type
_entity_poly.pdbx_seq_one_letter_code
_entity_poly.pdbx_strand_id
1 'polypeptide(L)'
;MSSIKRALISLSDKTGAVEFAQTLTKLGVEILSTGGTAKLLADAGVPVIEVADYTGFPEMLDGRVKTLHPKIHGGILGRRDLGEHVAKMEEHGIGNIDLVCVNLYPFAATIAKPNCTLEDAIENIDIGGPTMVRSAAKNWKHVAIVTDTADFPAIAAELEANNGALSDKTRFNLSRKAFSHTAQYDGMISNYLTSLSDDVLSGQPQIGEFPSQFNQSWIKVQDMRYGENPHQRAAFYRDIYPAAGSLSAYKQLQGKELSYNNIADADAAWEAVKSFDAPACVIVKHANPCGVAVASNTLDAYKLAYATDTTSAFGGIIAFNREVDGATVKQITDNQFMEVLMAPKFTAEALEIAAAKKNVRVLEVPLEAGANRFELKRVGGGLLVQTPDIHRISRADLKVVSKREPTEQEWNDLMFVWNVAKYVKSNAIVFGKGGQTYGIGAGQMSRVDSTRIAARKAQDANFDLNGACAASDAFFPFRDGVDVIAEQGIKAIIHPAGSMRDQEVFDAADEHGIAMVVTGIRHFRH
;
A
#
# COMPACT_ATOMS: atom_id res chain seq x y z
N MET A 1 -16.67 -34.42 -15.25
CA MET A 1 -16.74 -32.97 -15.57
C MET A 1 -17.57 -32.81 -16.81
N SER A 2 -18.59 -31.96 -16.81
CA SER A 2 -19.35 -31.64 -18.03
C SER A 2 -18.62 -30.58 -18.83
N SER A 3 -18.57 -30.78 -20.16
CA SER A 3 -18.00 -29.78 -21.06
C SER A 3 -18.89 -28.54 -21.13
N ILE A 4 -18.29 -27.37 -21.28
CA ILE A 4 -18.97 -26.10 -21.51
C ILE A 4 -19.58 -26.16 -22.93
N LYS A 5 -20.88 -25.83 -23.04
CA LYS A 5 -21.62 -25.78 -24.31
C LYS A 5 -22.04 -24.39 -24.69
N ARG A 6 -22.29 -23.53 -23.69
CA ARG A 6 -22.68 -22.14 -23.92
C ARG A 6 -21.98 -21.20 -22.94
N ALA A 7 -21.42 -20.14 -23.47
CA ALA A 7 -20.80 -19.06 -22.73
C ALA A 7 -21.58 -17.76 -22.92
N LEU A 8 -21.66 -16.94 -21.85
CA LEU A 8 -22.10 -15.56 -21.92
C LEU A 8 -20.91 -14.67 -21.66
N ILE A 9 -20.58 -13.78 -22.61
CA ILE A 9 -19.43 -12.88 -22.55
C ILE A 9 -19.90 -11.43 -22.65
N SER A 10 -19.75 -10.67 -21.57
CA SER A 10 -20.11 -9.24 -21.50
C SER A 10 -19.03 -8.50 -20.70
N LEU A 11 -18.17 -7.75 -21.39
CA LEU A 11 -16.95 -7.21 -20.84
C LEU A 11 -16.88 -5.69 -21.02
N SER A 12 -16.50 -4.99 -19.95
CA SER A 12 -16.06 -3.59 -19.98
C SER A 12 -14.60 -3.52 -20.47
N ASP A 13 -13.68 -4.19 -19.75
CA ASP A 13 -12.33 -4.47 -20.24
C ASP A 13 -12.33 -5.71 -21.13
N LYS A 14 -11.97 -5.53 -22.40
CA LYS A 14 -12.02 -6.53 -23.46
C LYS A 14 -10.66 -7.14 -23.83
N THR A 15 -9.65 -6.89 -22.99
CA THR A 15 -8.29 -7.44 -23.22
C THR A 15 -8.32 -8.96 -23.34
N GLY A 16 -7.78 -9.50 -24.43
CA GLY A 16 -7.74 -10.96 -24.69
C GLY A 16 -9.09 -11.62 -24.96
N ALA A 17 -10.17 -10.85 -25.09
CA ALA A 17 -11.53 -11.39 -25.29
C ALA A 17 -11.69 -12.14 -26.63
N VAL A 18 -11.05 -11.66 -27.69
CA VAL A 18 -11.16 -12.26 -29.03
C VAL A 18 -10.48 -13.63 -29.05
N GLU A 19 -9.25 -13.72 -28.57
CA GLU A 19 -8.46 -14.94 -28.51
C GLU A 19 -9.15 -16.00 -27.64
N PHE A 20 -9.70 -15.57 -26.51
CA PHE A 20 -10.47 -16.46 -25.63
C PHE A 20 -11.75 -16.98 -26.29
N ALA A 21 -12.52 -16.10 -26.93
CA ALA A 21 -13.74 -16.47 -27.65
C ALA A 21 -13.46 -17.39 -28.84
N GLN A 22 -12.36 -17.17 -29.59
CA GLN A 22 -11.91 -18.07 -30.65
C GLN A 22 -11.59 -19.47 -30.12
N THR A 23 -10.94 -19.57 -28.96
CA THR A 23 -10.68 -20.86 -28.29
C THR A 23 -11.99 -21.57 -27.93
N LEU A 24 -12.95 -20.85 -27.36
CA LEU A 24 -14.27 -21.40 -27.05
C LEU A 24 -15.00 -21.90 -28.30
N THR A 25 -14.97 -21.13 -29.39
CA THR A 25 -15.59 -21.51 -30.67
C THR A 25 -14.96 -22.78 -31.26
N LYS A 26 -13.62 -22.92 -31.21
CA LYS A 26 -12.91 -24.13 -31.63
C LYS A 26 -13.35 -25.38 -30.85
N LEU A 27 -13.72 -25.19 -29.57
CA LEU A 27 -14.23 -26.25 -28.70
C LEU A 27 -15.74 -26.49 -28.88
N GLY A 28 -16.40 -25.83 -29.84
CA GLY A 28 -17.83 -25.97 -30.13
C GLY A 28 -18.74 -25.29 -29.10
N VAL A 29 -18.27 -24.27 -28.40
CA VAL A 29 -19.04 -23.50 -27.43
C VAL A 29 -19.81 -22.40 -28.15
N GLU A 30 -21.12 -22.34 -27.93
CA GLU A 30 -21.99 -21.25 -28.39
C GLU A 30 -21.74 -20.00 -27.53
N ILE A 31 -21.62 -18.83 -28.15
CA ILE A 31 -21.33 -17.58 -27.45
C ILE A 31 -22.53 -16.64 -27.49
N LEU A 32 -23.06 -16.30 -26.30
CA LEU A 32 -24.01 -15.21 -26.10
C LEU A 32 -23.21 -13.94 -25.72
N SER A 33 -23.59 -12.80 -26.26
CA SER A 33 -22.93 -11.54 -25.90
C SER A 33 -23.87 -10.33 -26.06
N THR A 34 -23.42 -9.17 -25.59
CA THR A 34 -24.20 -7.93 -25.67
C THR A 34 -23.35 -6.76 -26.14
N GLY A 35 -23.98 -5.80 -26.79
CA GLY A 35 -23.43 -4.45 -27.06
C GLY A 35 -22.03 -4.45 -27.66
N GLY A 36 -21.13 -3.63 -27.09
CA GLY A 36 -19.77 -3.47 -27.61
C GLY A 36 -18.90 -4.72 -27.56
N THR A 37 -19.20 -5.70 -26.68
CA THR A 37 -18.49 -7.00 -26.67
C THR A 37 -18.94 -7.86 -27.84
N ALA A 38 -20.26 -7.96 -28.08
CA ALA A 38 -20.79 -8.70 -29.22
C ALA A 38 -20.25 -8.18 -30.55
N LYS A 39 -20.25 -6.85 -30.72
CA LYS A 39 -19.66 -6.20 -31.91
C LYS A 39 -18.19 -6.55 -32.10
N LEU A 40 -17.35 -6.41 -31.04
CA LEU A 40 -15.92 -6.72 -31.11
C LEU A 40 -15.69 -8.17 -31.58
N LEU A 41 -16.43 -9.12 -31.01
CA LEU A 41 -16.29 -10.54 -31.34
C LEU A 41 -16.75 -10.84 -32.77
N ALA A 42 -17.89 -10.27 -33.19
CA ALA A 42 -18.41 -10.43 -34.56
C ALA A 42 -17.45 -9.82 -35.60
N ASP A 43 -16.92 -8.61 -35.35
CA ASP A 43 -15.93 -7.95 -36.23
C ASP A 43 -14.64 -8.79 -36.36
N ALA A 44 -14.31 -9.58 -35.36
CA ALA A 44 -13.18 -10.54 -35.38
C ALA A 44 -13.52 -11.91 -35.99
N GLY A 45 -14.72 -12.08 -36.56
CA GLY A 45 -15.18 -13.32 -37.19
C GLY A 45 -15.61 -14.43 -36.22
N VAL A 46 -15.85 -14.13 -34.95
CA VAL A 46 -16.36 -15.08 -33.97
C VAL A 46 -17.89 -15.14 -34.09
N PRO A 47 -18.49 -16.35 -34.24
CA PRO A 47 -19.94 -16.50 -34.21
C PRO A 47 -20.50 -16.11 -32.85
N VAL A 48 -21.41 -15.13 -32.83
CA VAL A 48 -22.03 -14.61 -31.61
C VAL A 48 -23.53 -14.52 -31.78
N ILE A 49 -24.27 -14.88 -30.76
CA ILE A 49 -25.73 -14.66 -30.66
C ILE A 49 -25.93 -13.46 -29.71
N GLU A 50 -26.60 -12.43 -30.17
CA GLU A 50 -27.02 -11.31 -29.33
C GLU A 50 -27.98 -11.78 -28.23
N VAL A 51 -27.79 -11.27 -27.02
CA VAL A 51 -28.71 -11.63 -25.90
C VAL A 51 -30.16 -11.25 -26.20
N ALA A 52 -30.39 -10.16 -26.93
CA ALA A 52 -31.72 -9.75 -27.36
C ALA A 52 -32.39 -10.83 -28.24
N ASP A 53 -31.64 -11.40 -29.20
CA ASP A 53 -32.14 -12.48 -30.07
C ASP A 53 -32.39 -13.77 -29.27
N TYR A 54 -31.46 -14.13 -28.37
CA TYR A 54 -31.59 -15.31 -27.52
C TYR A 54 -32.78 -15.24 -26.58
N THR A 55 -33.02 -14.08 -25.98
CA THR A 55 -34.16 -13.89 -25.05
C THR A 55 -35.47 -13.64 -25.79
N GLY A 56 -35.42 -13.10 -26.99
CA GLY A 56 -36.58 -12.55 -27.73
C GLY A 56 -37.08 -11.25 -27.12
N PHE A 57 -36.23 -10.55 -26.32
CA PHE A 57 -36.60 -9.30 -25.64
C PHE A 57 -35.58 -8.21 -25.97
N PRO A 58 -35.98 -7.04 -26.47
CA PRO A 58 -35.08 -5.99 -26.87
C PRO A 58 -34.36 -5.36 -25.67
N GLU A 59 -33.15 -4.85 -25.92
CA GLU A 59 -32.50 -3.93 -25.00
C GLU A 59 -33.33 -2.64 -24.84
N MET A 60 -33.51 -2.18 -23.61
CA MET A 60 -34.34 -1.00 -23.30
C MET A 60 -33.70 -0.14 -22.21
N LEU A 61 -34.26 1.07 -22.06
CA LEU A 61 -33.87 2.05 -21.06
C LEU A 61 -32.36 2.37 -21.17
N ASP A 62 -31.91 2.71 -22.39
CA ASP A 62 -30.53 3.04 -22.71
C ASP A 62 -29.50 1.98 -22.25
N GLY A 63 -29.92 0.71 -22.31
CA GLY A 63 -29.05 -0.42 -21.93
C GLY A 63 -29.10 -0.82 -20.47
N ARG A 64 -29.88 -0.16 -19.64
CA ARG A 64 -30.03 -0.55 -18.22
C ARG A 64 -30.68 -1.92 -18.05
N VAL A 65 -31.49 -2.36 -19.03
CA VAL A 65 -32.13 -3.68 -19.08
C VAL A 65 -31.69 -4.42 -20.34
N LYS A 66 -30.72 -5.33 -20.19
CA LYS A 66 -30.17 -6.20 -21.25
C LYS A 66 -30.21 -7.66 -20.83
N THR A 67 -29.54 -7.95 -19.72
CA THR A 67 -29.30 -9.31 -19.23
C THR A 67 -30.18 -9.70 -18.05
N LEU A 68 -30.96 -8.76 -17.51
CA LEU A 68 -31.92 -8.99 -16.42
C LEU A 68 -33.17 -9.68 -16.94
N HIS A 69 -33.01 -10.91 -17.39
CA HIS A 69 -34.08 -11.70 -18.02
C HIS A 69 -34.10 -13.13 -17.47
N PRO A 70 -35.30 -13.73 -17.25
CA PRO A 70 -35.44 -15.10 -16.73
C PRO A 70 -34.67 -16.16 -17.54
N LYS A 71 -34.61 -16.05 -18.88
CA LYS A 71 -33.82 -16.97 -19.71
C LYS A 71 -32.32 -16.92 -19.41
N ILE A 72 -31.79 -15.74 -19.09
CA ILE A 72 -30.37 -15.58 -18.73
C ILE A 72 -30.13 -16.10 -17.31
N HIS A 73 -30.84 -15.55 -16.33
CA HIS A 73 -30.64 -15.93 -14.92
C HIS A 73 -31.08 -17.36 -14.60
N GLY A 74 -32.13 -17.86 -15.26
CA GLY A 74 -32.54 -19.27 -15.16
C GLY A 74 -31.46 -20.20 -15.72
N GLY A 75 -30.87 -19.86 -16.89
CA GLY A 75 -29.76 -20.61 -17.50
C GLY A 75 -28.50 -20.67 -16.63
N ILE A 76 -28.25 -19.61 -15.85
CA ILE A 76 -27.14 -19.52 -14.91
C ILE A 76 -27.45 -20.21 -13.57
N LEU A 77 -28.64 -19.98 -12.98
CA LEU A 77 -28.99 -20.41 -11.63
C LEU A 77 -29.58 -21.84 -11.57
N GLY A 78 -29.99 -22.39 -12.70
CA GLY A 78 -30.59 -23.73 -12.76
C GLY A 78 -29.64 -24.79 -12.24
N ARG A 79 -30.08 -25.53 -11.21
CA ARG A 79 -29.36 -26.67 -10.66
C ARG A 79 -29.62 -27.90 -11.51
N ARG A 80 -28.60 -28.37 -12.22
CA ARG A 80 -28.70 -29.47 -13.20
C ARG A 80 -28.77 -30.85 -12.56
N ASP A 81 -28.49 -30.92 -11.26
CA ASP A 81 -28.62 -32.11 -10.41
C ASP A 81 -30.02 -32.27 -9.78
N LEU A 82 -30.91 -31.29 -9.99
CA LEU A 82 -32.30 -31.33 -9.52
C LEU A 82 -33.26 -31.47 -10.70
N GLY A 83 -33.95 -32.60 -10.78
CA GLY A 83 -34.90 -32.89 -11.86
C GLY A 83 -36.02 -31.84 -11.99
N GLU A 84 -36.51 -31.29 -10.87
CA GLU A 84 -37.50 -30.21 -10.87
C GLU A 84 -37.00 -28.93 -11.54
N HIS A 85 -35.75 -28.56 -11.33
CA HIS A 85 -35.16 -27.40 -12.01
C HIS A 85 -35.01 -27.64 -13.50
N VAL A 86 -34.54 -28.81 -13.90
CA VAL A 86 -34.40 -29.19 -15.30
C VAL A 86 -35.76 -29.16 -16.01
N ALA A 87 -36.80 -29.79 -15.44
CA ALA A 87 -38.15 -29.80 -15.99
C ALA A 87 -38.72 -28.38 -16.15
N LYS A 88 -38.52 -27.49 -15.17
CA LYS A 88 -38.95 -26.09 -15.25
C LYS A 88 -38.18 -25.29 -16.30
N MET A 89 -36.92 -25.52 -16.46
CA MET A 89 -36.12 -24.88 -17.51
C MET A 89 -36.58 -25.31 -18.89
N GLU A 90 -36.85 -26.61 -19.08
CA GLU A 90 -37.40 -27.16 -20.34
C GLU A 90 -38.79 -26.60 -20.64
N GLU A 91 -39.69 -26.56 -19.66
CA GLU A 91 -41.06 -26.00 -19.78
C GLU A 91 -41.02 -24.54 -20.30
N HIS A 92 -40.03 -23.76 -19.88
CA HIS A 92 -39.92 -22.34 -20.24
C HIS A 92 -38.90 -22.07 -21.35
N GLY A 93 -38.33 -23.08 -21.98
CA GLY A 93 -37.34 -22.94 -23.05
C GLY A 93 -36.05 -22.25 -22.58
N ILE A 94 -35.63 -22.51 -21.34
CA ILE A 94 -34.42 -21.95 -20.75
C ILE A 94 -33.25 -22.92 -20.96
N GLY A 95 -32.31 -22.54 -21.82
CA GLY A 95 -31.08 -23.30 -22.04
C GLY A 95 -30.04 -23.05 -20.97
N ASN A 96 -29.15 -24.03 -20.73
CA ASN A 96 -28.03 -23.88 -19.81
C ASN A 96 -27.05 -22.84 -20.31
N ILE A 97 -26.47 -22.06 -19.39
CA ILE A 97 -25.28 -21.22 -19.57
C ILE A 97 -24.19 -21.79 -18.65
N ASP A 98 -23.07 -22.24 -19.23
CA ASP A 98 -22.04 -23.03 -18.53
C ASP A 98 -20.86 -22.19 -18.10
N LEU A 99 -20.62 -21.09 -18.81
CA LEU A 99 -19.53 -20.15 -18.56
C LEU A 99 -20.09 -18.72 -18.64
N VAL A 100 -19.73 -17.91 -17.67
CA VAL A 100 -20.04 -16.47 -17.64
C VAL A 100 -18.73 -15.71 -17.55
N CYS A 101 -18.45 -14.82 -18.50
CA CYS A 101 -17.28 -13.93 -18.50
C CYS A 101 -17.80 -12.50 -18.40
N VAL A 102 -17.70 -11.91 -17.24
CA VAL A 102 -18.24 -10.58 -16.95
C VAL A 102 -17.28 -9.84 -16.02
N ASN A 103 -16.77 -8.73 -16.48
CA ASN A 103 -16.15 -7.72 -15.62
C ASN A 103 -17.03 -6.47 -15.56
N LEU A 104 -16.91 -5.73 -14.47
CA LEU A 104 -17.82 -4.65 -14.13
C LEU A 104 -17.40 -3.32 -14.76
N TYR A 105 -18.30 -2.35 -14.80
CA TYR A 105 -17.98 -0.99 -15.24
C TYR A 105 -16.88 -0.38 -14.36
N PRO A 106 -15.99 0.43 -14.95
CA PRO A 106 -14.81 0.97 -14.24
C PRO A 106 -15.19 2.14 -13.32
N PHE A 107 -16.03 1.90 -12.31
CA PHE A 107 -16.52 2.92 -11.37
C PHE A 107 -15.39 3.73 -10.75
N ALA A 108 -14.31 3.07 -10.28
CA ALA A 108 -13.15 3.76 -9.71
C ALA A 108 -12.49 4.74 -10.69
N ALA A 109 -12.33 4.35 -11.96
CA ALA A 109 -11.77 5.21 -12.99
C ALA A 109 -12.72 6.38 -13.35
N THR A 110 -14.02 6.17 -13.24
CA THR A 110 -15.01 7.22 -13.48
C THR A 110 -14.96 8.29 -12.40
N ILE A 111 -15.02 7.91 -11.13
CA ILE A 111 -14.99 8.87 -10.00
C ILE A 111 -13.62 9.55 -9.82
N ALA A 112 -12.55 8.99 -10.38
CA ALA A 112 -11.21 9.60 -10.37
C ALA A 112 -11.05 10.74 -11.39
N LYS A 113 -12.00 10.93 -12.32
CA LYS A 113 -11.92 12.03 -13.29
C LYS A 113 -12.17 13.37 -12.59
N PRO A 114 -11.37 14.43 -12.86
CA PRO A 114 -11.51 15.73 -12.18
C PRO A 114 -12.89 16.38 -12.31
N ASN A 115 -13.60 16.09 -13.40
CA ASN A 115 -14.91 16.68 -13.72
C ASN A 115 -16.05 15.65 -13.62
N CYS A 116 -15.89 14.56 -12.86
CA CYS A 116 -16.93 13.58 -12.68
C CYS A 116 -18.11 14.20 -11.92
N THR A 117 -19.27 14.21 -12.54
CA THR A 117 -20.53 14.62 -11.89
C THR A 117 -21.10 13.46 -11.08
N LEU A 118 -22.03 13.76 -10.17
CA LEU A 118 -22.77 12.71 -9.45
C LEU A 118 -23.55 11.83 -10.45
N GLU A 119 -24.14 12.42 -11.46
CA GLU A 119 -24.88 11.69 -12.51
C GLU A 119 -23.96 10.73 -13.26
N ASP A 120 -22.76 11.17 -13.66
CA ASP A 120 -21.76 10.30 -14.29
C ASP A 120 -21.38 9.12 -13.37
N ALA A 121 -21.18 9.39 -12.09
CA ALA A 121 -20.87 8.33 -11.12
C ALA A 121 -22.03 7.32 -11.00
N ILE A 122 -23.26 7.79 -10.86
CA ILE A 122 -24.46 6.93 -10.73
C ILE A 122 -24.68 6.10 -12.00
N GLU A 123 -24.55 6.70 -13.19
CA GLU A 123 -24.73 5.96 -14.45
C GLU A 123 -23.65 4.90 -14.70
N ASN A 124 -22.49 5.03 -14.04
CA ASN A 124 -21.44 4.01 -14.09
C ASN A 124 -21.51 2.96 -12.97
N ILE A 125 -22.62 2.90 -12.23
CA ILE A 125 -22.92 1.78 -11.33
C ILE A 125 -23.52 0.63 -12.16
N ASP A 126 -22.77 -0.46 -12.26
CA ASP A 126 -23.21 -1.66 -12.98
C ASP A 126 -24.22 -2.46 -12.14
N ILE A 127 -25.38 -2.74 -12.72
CA ILE A 127 -26.44 -3.56 -12.09
C ILE A 127 -26.45 -4.97 -12.67
N GLY A 128 -26.43 -5.09 -14.00
CA GLY A 128 -26.54 -6.36 -14.70
C GLY A 128 -25.33 -7.27 -14.49
N GLY A 129 -24.14 -6.69 -14.53
CA GLY A 129 -22.87 -7.40 -14.33
C GLY A 129 -22.80 -8.09 -12.97
N PRO A 130 -22.90 -7.36 -11.85
CA PRO A 130 -22.88 -7.97 -10.51
C PRO A 130 -23.96 -9.05 -10.32
N THR A 131 -25.14 -8.87 -10.90
CA THR A 131 -26.22 -9.84 -10.80
C THR A 131 -25.84 -11.17 -11.48
N MET A 132 -25.27 -11.12 -12.69
CA MET A 132 -24.79 -12.32 -13.39
C MET A 132 -23.61 -12.97 -12.68
N VAL A 133 -22.64 -12.17 -12.23
CA VAL A 133 -21.45 -12.62 -11.49
C VAL A 133 -21.86 -13.39 -10.23
N ARG A 134 -22.73 -12.82 -9.42
CA ARG A 134 -23.22 -13.44 -8.17
C ARG A 134 -24.03 -14.70 -8.43
N SER A 135 -24.87 -14.69 -9.48
CA SER A 135 -25.67 -15.84 -9.88
C SER A 135 -24.79 -17.03 -10.30
N ALA A 136 -23.80 -16.79 -11.16
CA ALA A 136 -22.87 -17.81 -11.60
C ALA A 136 -21.98 -18.33 -10.46
N ALA A 137 -21.45 -17.42 -9.64
CA ALA A 137 -20.64 -17.77 -8.48
C ALA A 137 -21.41 -18.64 -7.47
N LYS A 138 -22.68 -18.35 -7.22
CA LYS A 138 -23.55 -19.17 -6.37
C LYS A 138 -23.75 -20.59 -6.93
N ASN A 139 -23.82 -20.73 -8.25
CA ASN A 139 -24.04 -22.02 -8.93
C ASN A 139 -22.74 -22.63 -9.46
N TRP A 140 -21.61 -22.41 -8.79
CA TRP A 140 -20.27 -22.79 -9.24
C TRP A 140 -20.09 -24.27 -9.62
N LYS A 141 -20.88 -25.16 -9.07
CA LYS A 141 -20.85 -26.59 -9.45
C LYS A 141 -21.21 -26.81 -10.91
N HIS A 142 -22.06 -25.95 -11.46
CA HIS A 142 -22.60 -26.09 -12.80
C HIS A 142 -22.11 -24.99 -13.76
N VAL A 143 -21.70 -23.84 -13.23
CA VAL A 143 -21.33 -22.66 -14.03
C VAL A 143 -19.95 -22.15 -13.60
N ALA A 144 -19.08 -21.91 -14.56
CA ALA A 144 -17.84 -21.18 -14.31
C ALA A 144 -18.08 -19.67 -14.45
N ILE A 145 -17.41 -18.86 -13.63
CA ILE A 145 -17.47 -17.38 -13.68
C ILE A 145 -16.08 -16.79 -13.77
N VAL A 146 -15.79 -16.04 -14.81
CA VAL A 146 -14.53 -15.33 -15.00
C VAL A 146 -14.79 -13.83 -14.92
N THR A 147 -14.18 -13.16 -13.93
CA THR A 147 -14.36 -11.72 -13.69
C THR A 147 -13.12 -10.90 -14.04
N ASP A 148 -12.05 -11.55 -14.44
CA ASP A 148 -10.75 -10.92 -14.73
C ASP A 148 -10.17 -11.52 -16.01
N THR A 149 -9.88 -10.68 -16.99
CA THR A 149 -9.31 -11.10 -18.28
C THR A 149 -7.93 -11.73 -18.15
N ALA A 150 -7.20 -11.45 -17.08
CA ALA A 150 -5.92 -12.09 -16.78
C ALA A 150 -6.05 -13.62 -16.54
N ASP A 151 -7.24 -14.13 -16.21
CA ASP A 151 -7.48 -15.56 -16.06
C ASP A 151 -7.69 -16.28 -17.40
N PHE A 152 -7.98 -15.58 -18.50
CA PHE A 152 -8.31 -16.19 -19.80
C PHE A 152 -7.27 -17.19 -20.30
N PRO A 153 -5.95 -16.90 -20.26
CA PRO A 153 -4.97 -17.87 -20.75
C PRO A 153 -4.97 -19.20 -19.98
N ALA A 154 -5.09 -19.13 -18.63
CA ALA A 154 -5.10 -20.32 -17.79
C ALA A 154 -6.40 -21.15 -17.97
N ILE A 155 -7.54 -20.46 -18.09
CA ILE A 155 -8.84 -21.10 -18.35
C ILE A 155 -8.86 -21.73 -19.74
N ALA A 156 -8.39 -21.03 -20.78
CA ALA A 156 -8.28 -21.57 -22.14
C ALA A 156 -7.43 -22.85 -22.18
N ALA A 157 -6.25 -22.83 -21.56
CA ALA A 157 -5.37 -23.99 -21.48
C ALA A 157 -6.02 -25.19 -20.77
N GLU A 158 -6.75 -24.95 -19.65
CA GLU A 158 -7.47 -26.03 -18.96
C GLU A 158 -8.62 -26.60 -19.81
N LEU A 159 -9.36 -25.75 -20.52
CA LEU A 159 -10.44 -26.16 -21.42
C LEU A 159 -9.89 -27.02 -22.60
N GLU A 160 -8.81 -26.60 -23.22
CA GLU A 160 -8.17 -27.34 -24.31
C GLU A 160 -7.67 -28.73 -23.83
N ALA A 161 -7.01 -28.76 -22.66
CA ALA A 161 -6.48 -30.00 -22.08
C ALA A 161 -7.58 -30.99 -21.66
N ASN A 162 -8.78 -30.52 -21.33
CA ASN A 162 -9.88 -31.34 -20.80
C ASN A 162 -11.12 -31.41 -21.72
N ASN A 163 -10.94 -31.25 -23.03
CA ASN A 163 -12.03 -31.33 -24.02
C ASN A 163 -13.23 -30.42 -23.69
N GLY A 164 -12.94 -29.18 -23.32
CA GLY A 164 -13.93 -28.14 -23.01
C GLY A 164 -14.49 -28.20 -21.59
N ALA A 165 -13.85 -28.90 -20.66
CA ALA A 165 -14.31 -28.98 -19.28
C ALA A 165 -13.34 -28.28 -18.31
N LEU A 166 -13.88 -27.68 -17.24
CA LEU A 166 -13.14 -27.13 -16.10
C LEU A 166 -13.30 -28.01 -14.87
N SER A 167 -12.23 -28.12 -14.08
CA SER A 167 -12.26 -28.83 -12.80
C SER A 167 -13.13 -28.11 -11.76
N ASP A 168 -13.66 -28.86 -10.80
CA ASP A 168 -14.40 -28.28 -9.67
C ASP A 168 -13.53 -27.35 -8.84
N LYS A 169 -12.23 -27.63 -8.74
CA LYS A 169 -11.27 -26.77 -8.07
C LYS A 169 -11.19 -25.40 -8.75
N THR A 170 -11.07 -25.37 -10.07
CA THR A 170 -11.02 -24.13 -10.85
C THR A 170 -12.33 -23.36 -10.72
N ARG A 171 -13.47 -24.02 -10.92
CA ARG A 171 -14.80 -23.36 -10.77
C ARG A 171 -15.01 -22.77 -9.39
N PHE A 172 -14.63 -23.48 -8.32
CA PHE A 172 -14.75 -22.98 -6.95
C PHE A 172 -13.79 -21.80 -6.68
N ASN A 173 -12.56 -21.86 -7.22
CA ASN A 173 -11.61 -20.73 -7.11
C ASN A 173 -12.15 -19.47 -7.82
N LEU A 174 -12.70 -19.62 -9.01
CA LEU A 174 -13.34 -18.53 -9.75
C LEU A 174 -14.54 -17.96 -9.01
N SER A 175 -15.38 -18.82 -8.38
CA SER A 175 -16.49 -18.36 -7.54
C SER A 175 -16.03 -17.51 -6.36
N ARG A 176 -14.97 -17.93 -5.66
CA ARG A 176 -14.39 -17.12 -4.56
C ARG A 176 -13.89 -15.75 -5.06
N LYS A 177 -13.17 -15.75 -6.21
CA LYS A 177 -12.68 -14.52 -6.83
C LYS A 177 -13.84 -13.60 -7.21
N ALA A 178 -14.94 -14.16 -7.76
CA ALA A 178 -16.12 -13.42 -8.15
C ALA A 178 -16.82 -12.72 -6.98
N PHE A 179 -17.01 -13.41 -5.84
CA PHE A 179 -17.58 -12.77 -4.64
C PHE A 179 -16.65 -11.71 -4.05
N SER A 180 -15.33 -11.92 -4.06
CA SER A 180 -14.38 -10.89 -3.64
C SER A 180 -14.44 -9.65 -4.54
N HIS A 181 -14.58 -9.86 -5.86
CA HIS A 181 -14.71 -8.79 -6.85
C HIS A 181 -15.97 -7.94 -6.65
N THR A 182 -17.13 -8.57 -6.44
CA THR A 182 -18.39 -7.82 -6.19
C THR A 182 -18.37 -7.12 -4.84
N ALA A 183 -17.79 -7.73 -3.79
CA ALA A 183 -17.68 -7.10 -2.47
C ALA A 183 -16.79 -5.84 -2.52
N GLN A 184 -15.67 -5.90 -3.27
CA GLN A 184 -14.81 -4.74 -3.50
C GLN A 184 -15.52 -3.64 -4.29
N TYR A 185 -16.24 -4.01 -5.34
CA TYR A 185 -17.00 -3.08 -6.17
C TYR A 185 -18.07 -2.34 -5.37
N ASP A 186 -18.89 -3.06 -4.61
CA ASP A 186 -19.91 -2.47 -3.74
C ASP A 186 -19.28 -1.60 -2.64
N GLY A 187 -18.14 -2.02 -2.08
CA GLY A 187 -17.40 -1.25 -1.09
C GLY A 187 -16.90 0.09 -1.63
N MET A 188 -16.43 0.14 -2.88
CA MET A 188 -16.02 1.40 -3.53
C MET A 188 -17.21 2.33 -3.75
N ILE A 189 -18.33 1.82 -4.22
CA ILE A 189 -19.58 2.58 -4.40
C ILE A 189 -20.05 3.13 -3.05
N SER A 190 -20.10 2.28 -2.03
CA SER A 190 -20.49 2.68 -0.68
C SER A 190 -19.59 3.78 -0.12
N ASN A 191 -18.25 3.65 -0.25
CA ASN A 191 -17.32 4.69 0.20
C ASN A 191 -17.58 6.03 -0.52
N TYR A 192 -17.77 6.00 -1.85
CA TYR A 192 -18.05 7.21 -2.61
C TYR A 192 -19.36 7.86 -2.18
N LEU A 193 -20.47 7.12 -2.19
CA LEU A 193 -21.79 7.68 -1.88
C LEU A 193 -21.87 8.18 -0.44
N THR A 194 -21.23 7.48 0.51
CA THR A 194 -21.24 7.87 1.93
C THR A 194 -20.20 8.94 2.29
N SER A 195 -19.36 9.35 1.34
CA SER A 195 -18.49 10.53 1.48
C SER A 195 -19.13 11.83 0.97
N LEU A 196 -20.26 11.74 0.25
CA LEU A 196 -20.96 12.92 -0.23
C LEU A 196 -21.66 13.66 0.91
N SER A 197 -21.60 15.01 0.87
CA SER A 197 -22.33 15.84 1.83
C SER A 197 -23.85 15.79 1.58
N ASP A 198 -24.63 16.19 2.59
CA ASP A 198 -26.11 16.25 2.51
C ASP A 198 -26.59 17.23 1.44
N ASP A 199 -25.73 18.14 0.99
CA ASP A 199 -26.00 19.08 -0.11
C ASP A 199 -26.08 18.42 -1.47
N VAL A 200 -25.90 17.10 -1.56
CA VAL A 200 -25.99 16.33 -2.80
C VAL A 200 -27.28 16.63 -3.58
N LEU A 201 -28.39 16.86 -2.87
CA LEU A 201 -29.69 17.19 -3.46
C LEU A 201 -29.80 18.63 -4.00
N SER A 202 -28.89 19.51 -3.62
CA SER A 202 -28.81 20.90 -4.14
C SER A 202 -27.99 21.02 -5.44
N GLY A 203 -27.41 19.90 -5.93
CA GLY A 203 -26.69 19.82 -7.19
C GLY A 203 -25.19 20.18 -7.10
N GLN A 204 -24.67 20.43 -5.90
CA GLN A 204 -23.24 20.69 -5.67
C GLN A 204 -22.70 19.86 -4.49
N PRO A 205 -22.62 18.51 -4.63
CA PRO A 205 -22.11 17.68 -3.56
C PRO A 205 -20.64 17.98 -3.32
N GLN A 206 -20.29 18.18 -2.04
CA GLN A 206 -18.89 18.16 -1.62
C GLN A 206 -18.53 16.72 -1.25
N ILE A 207 -17.36 16.27 -1.69
CA ILE A 207 -16.82 14.96 -1.33
C ILE A 207 -16.01 15.12 -0.05
N GLY A 208 -16.51 14.56 1.05
CA GLY A 208 -15.78 14.48 2.31
C GLY A 208 -14.61 13.51 2.21
N GLU A 209 -13.58 13.76 3.00
CA GLU A 209 -12.39 12.91 3.00
C GLU A 209 -12.66 11.52 3.61
N PHE A 210 -13.53 11.46 4.62
CA PHE A 210 -13.88 10.24 5.35
C PHE A 210 -15.34 9.86 5.09
N PRO A 211 -15.60 8.69 4.47
CA PRO A 211 -16.97 8.22 4.27
C PRO A 211 -17.64 7.86 5.61
N SER A 212 -18.96 8.03 5.71
CA SER A 212 -19.70 7.64 6.92
C SER A 212 -19.71 6.12 7.15
N GLN A 213 -19.46 5.32 6.10
CA GLN A 213 -19.21 3.88 6.18
C GLN A 213 -17.91 3.56 5.44
N PHE A 214 -16.89 3.12 6.17
CA PHE A 214 -15.57 2.84 5.63
C PHE A 214 -15.42 1.37 5.23
N ASN A 215 -15.15 1.14 3.95
CA ASN A 215 -14.91 -0.18 3.37
C ASN A 215 -13.52 -0.23 2.75
N GLN A 216 -12.76 -1.26 3.04
CA GLN A 216 -11.46 -1.52 2.42
C GLN A 216 -11.24 -3.01 2.25
N SER A 217 -10.65 -3.39 1.13
CA SER A 217 -10.35 -4.78 0.79
C SER A 217 -8.85 -4.99 0.63
N TRP A 218 -8.34 -6.09 1.19
CA TRP A 218 -6.94 -6.49 1.09
C TRP A 218 -6.83 -7.91 0.56
N ILE A 219 -5.73 -8.20 -0.12
CA ILE A 219 -5.38 -9.52 -0.62
C ILE A 219 -4.34 -10.15 0.30
N LYS A 220 -4.60 -11.36 0.79
CA LYS A 220 -3.60 -12.10 1.57
C LYS A 220 -2.40 -12.46 0.70
N VAL A 221 -1.22 -12.03 1.11
CA VAL A 221 0.06 -12.32 0.45
C VAL A 221 0.63 -13.63 0.95
N GLN A 222 0.68 -13.79 2.30
CA GLN A 222 1.23 -14.99 2.93
C GLN A 222 0.64 -15.24 4.31
N ASP A 223 0.62 -16.49 4.73
CA ASP A 223 0.47 -16.87 6.13
C ASP A 223 1.84 -16.74 6.82
N MET A 224 1.88 -16.15 8.00
CA MET A 224 3.12 -15.95 8.74
C MET A 224 3.31 -17.06 9.79
N ARG A 225 4.56 -17.40 10.07
CA ARG A 225 4.90 -18.41 11.06
C ARG A 225 4.30 -18.10 12.43
N TYR A 226 4.31 -16.81 12.83
CA TYR A 226 3.70 -16.26 14.04
C TYR A 226 3.56 -14.73 13.88
N GLY A 227 2.85 -14.08 14.80
CA GLY A 227 2.68 -12.63 14.82
C GLY A 227 3.89 -11.92 15.44
N GLU A 228 3.63 -10.82 16.14
CA GLU A 228 4.68 -10.12 16.89
C GLU A 228 5.34 -11.04 17.93
N ASN A 229 4.54 -11.90 18.55
CA ASN A 229 4.99 -12.91 19.52
C ASN A 229 4.72 -14.34 19.02
N PRO A 230 5.51 -15.34 19.45
CA PRO A 230 5.44 -16.72 18.94
C PRO A 230 4.08 -17.41 19.14
N HIS A 231 3.30 -17.01 20.14
CA HIS A 231 1.98 -17.58 20.42
C HIS A 231 0.85 -16.96 19.58
N GLN A 232 1.11 -15.87 18.84
CA GLN A 232 0.13 -15.19 18.01
C GLN A 232 0.16 -15.74 16.58
N ARG A 233 -1.03 -15.92 16.00
CA ARG A 233 -1.16 -16.21 14.56
C ARG A 233 -1.21 -14.94 13.76
N ALA A 234 -0.62 -14.94 12.56
CA ALA A 234 -0.59 -13.77 11.69
C ALA A 234 -0.63 -14.15 10.21
N ALA A 235 -1.01 -13.18 9.41
CA ALA A 235 -0.91 -13.21 7.96
C ALA A 235 -0.60 -11.79 7.46
N PHE A 236 0.09 -11.68 6.34
CA PHE A 236 0.31 -10.42 5.66
C PHE A 236 -0.72 -10.22 4.55
N TYR A 237 -1.34 -9.06 4.54
CA TYR A 237 -2.25 -8.61 3.50
C TYR A 237 -1.70 -7.34 2.87
N ARG A 238 -1.92 -7.17 1.58
CA ARG A 238 -1.61 -5.93 0.86
C ARG A 238 -2.87 -5.32 0.27
N ASP A 239 -2.84 -4.04 0.01
CA ASP A 239 -3.87 -3.36 -0.78
C ASP A 239 -4.01 -3.99 -2.16
N ILE A 240 -5.20 -3.95 -2.73
CA ILE A 240 -5.44 -4.43 -4.10
C ILE A 240 -4.66 -3.57 -5.11
N TYR A 241 -4.62 -2.27 -4.85
CA TYR A 241 -3.85 -1.28 -5.59
C TYR A 241 -2.88 -0.59 -4.64
N PRO A 242 -1.72 -1.21 -4.33
CA PRO A 242 -0.76 -0.61 -3.42
C PRO A 242 -0.21 0.69 -3.99
N ALA A 243 0.01 1.67 -3.13
CA ALA A 243 0.64 2.92 -3.52
C ALA A 243 2.02 2.65 -4.14
N ALA A 244 2.35 3.40 -5.19
CA ALA A 244 3.65 3.31 -5.83
C ALA A 244 4.78 3.55 -4.83
N GLY A 245 5.82 2.72 -4.85
CA GLY A 245 6.93 2.79 -3.91
C GLY A 245 6.61 2.37 -2.47
N SER A 246 5.42 1.80 -2.20
CA SER A 246 5.13 1.20 -0.88
C SER A 246 5.91 -0.08 -0.68
N LEU A 247 6.17 -0.44 0.59
CA LEU A 247 6.86 -1.68 0.92
C LEU A 247 6.17 -2.90 0.28
N SER A 248 4.85 -2.93 0.25
CA SER A 248 4.08 -4.08 -0.29
C SER A 248 4.32 -4.38 -1.78
N ALA A 249 5.01 -3.50 -2.49
CA ALA A 249 5.47 -3.71 -3.86
C ALA A 249 6.86 -4.40 -3.95
N TYR A 250 7.42 -4.84 -2.82
CA TYR A 250 8.74 -5.47 -2.79
C TYR A 250 8.82 -6.73 -3.66
N LYS A 251 10.03 -6.96 -4.20
CA LYS A 251 10.45 -8.24 -4.75
C LYS A 251 11.52 -8.83 -3.85
N GLN A 252 11.25 -9.97 -3.25
CA GLN A 252 12.24 -10.67 -2.45
C GLN A 252 13.19 -11.44 -3.38
N LEU A 253 14.47 -11.09 -3.33
CA LEU A 253 15.52 -11.69 -4.17
C LEU A 253 16.18 -12.88 -3.49
N GLN A 254 16.23 -12.88 -2.15
CA GLN A 254 16.90 -13.90 -1.34
C GLN A 254 16.29 -13.99 0.05
N GLY A 255 16.58 -15.10 0.72
CA GLY A 255 16.35 -15.31 2.14
C GLY A 255 15.08 -16.09 2.48
N LYS A 256 14.85 -16.25 3.78
CA LYS A 256 13.63 -16.84 4.32
C LYS A 256 12.44 -15.90 4.12
N GLU A 257 11.23 -16.44 4.25
CA GLU A 257 10.02 -15.63 4.32
C GLU A 257 10.14 -14.52 5.38
N LEU A 258 9.55 -13.36 5.08
CA LEU A 258 9.49 -12.24 6.02
C LEU A 258 8.61 -12.61 7.22
N SER A 259 9.06 -12.29 8.42
CA SER A 259 8.24 -12.36 9.63
C SER A 259 7.39 -11.10 9.80
N TYR A 260 6.42 -11.15 10.71
CA TYR A 260 5.62 -9.99 11.10
C TYR A 260 6.50 -8.79 11.47
N ASN A 261 7.48 -9.01 12.35
CA ASN A 261 8.41 -7.96 12.79
C ASN A 261 9.32 -7.48 11.65
N ASN A 262 9.75 -8.37 10.73
CA ASN A 262 10.52 -7.93 9.57
C ASN A 262 9.74 -6.97 8.69
N ILE A 263 8.44 -7.22 8.46
CA ILE A 263 7.61 -6.32 7.63
C ILE A 263 7.40 -4.98 8.35
N ALA A 264 7.09 -4.98 9.64
CA ALA A 264 6.88 -3.76 10.40
C ALA A 264 8.14 -2.88 10.46
N ASP A 265 9.30 -3.50 10.72
CA ASP A 265 10.58 -2.78 10.77
C ASP A 265 11.03 -2.34 9.36
N ALA A 266 10.78 -3.16 8.33
CA ALA A 266 11.11 -2.83 6.94
C ALA A 266 10.29 -1.64 6.43
N ASP A 267 9.00 -1.57 6.77
CA ASP A 267 8.14 -0.43 6.43
C ASP A 267 8.67 0.86 7.06
N ALA A 268 9.01 0.83 8.34
CA ALA A 268 9.60 1.98 9.03
C ALA A 268 10.93 2.43 8.41
N ALA A 269 11.79 1.48 8.01
CA ALA A 269 13.07 1.79 7.38
C ALA A 269 12.88 2.37 5.97
N TRP A 270 11.95 1.79 5.19
CA TRP A 270 11.68 2.21 3.83
C TRP A 270 11.08 3.61 3.76
N GLU A 271 10.05 3.88 4.57
CA GLU A 271 9.44 5.20 4.63
C GLU A 271 10.45 6.28 5.07
N ALA A 272 11.31 5.97 6.02
CA ALA A 272 12.35 6.89 6.45
C ALA A 272 13.38 7.17 5.34
N VAL A 273 13.90 6.13 4.66
CA VAL A 273 14.96 6.32 3.66
C VAL A 273 14.46 7.03 2.38
N LYS A 274 13.19 6.87 2.02
CA LYS A 274 12.56 7.58 0.90
C LYS A 274 12.51 9.09 1.07
N SER A 275 12.61 9.57 2.31
CA SER A 275 12.50 11.00 2.62
C SER A 275 13.77 11.81 2.29
N PHE A 276 14.86 11.16 1.93
CA PHE A 276 16.13 11.80 1.62
C PHE A 276 16.41 11.86 0.12
N ASP A 277 16.83 13.02 -0.36
CA ASP A 277 17.19 13.22 -1.77
C ASP A 277 18.63 12.78 -2.07
N ALA A 278 19.57 12.94 -1.12
CA ALA A 278 20.94 12.43 -1.23
C ALA A 278 21.00 10.92 -0.99
N PRO A 279 22.09 10.22 -1.41
CA PRO A 279 22.29 8.83 -1.05
C PRO A 279 22.24 8.66 0.48
N ALA A 280 21.34 7.83 0.96
CA ALA A 280 21.03 7.67 2.38
C ALA A 280 21.05 6.20 2.80
N CYS A 281 21.41 5.98 4.06
CA CYS A 281 21.24 4.71 4.76
C CYS A 281 20.43 4.93 6.05
N VAL A 282 19.42 4.10 6.25
CA VAL A 282 18.61 4.04 7.48
C VAL A 282 18.71 2.64 8.06
N ILE A 283 19.13 2.55 9.31
CA ILE A 283 19.16 1.30 10.09
C ILE A 283 18.04 1.37 11.13
N VAL A 284 17.13 0.39 11.09
CA VAL A 284 15.96 0.32 11.98
C VAL A 284 16.05 -0.89 12.89
N LYS A 285 15.65 -0.69 14.12
CA LYS A 285 15.43 -1.74 15.12
C LYS A 285 14.16 -1.43 15.89
N HIS A 286 13.23 -2.40 15.93
CA HIS A 286 11.93 -2.25 16.62
C HIS A 286 11.15 -1.01 16.17
N ALA A 287 11.03 -0.88 14.84
CA ALA A 287 10.35 0.22 14.15
C ALA A 287 10.86 1.65 14.50
N ASN A 288 12.07 1.77 15.02
CA ASN A 288 12.76 3.04 15.23
C ASN A 288 14.09 3.08 14.48
N PRO A 289 14.44 4.18 13.84
CA PRO A 289 15.81 4.41 13.39
C PRO A 289 16.77 4.36 14.59
N CYS A 290 17.85 3.58 14.47
CA CYS A 290 18.95 3.58 15.43
C CYS A 290 20.22 4.23 14.84
N GLY A 291 20.27 4.39 13.52
CA GLY A 291 21.30 5.11 12.81
C GLY A 291 20.82 5.56 11.44
N VAL A 292 21.05 6.83 11.11
CA VAL A 292 20.70 7.42 9.82
C VAL A 292 21.85 8.29 9.33
N ALA A 293 22.18 8.18 8.06
CA ALA A 293 23.12 9.10 7.45
C ALA A 293 22.84 9.32 5.96
N VAL A 294 23.27 10.48 5.48
CA VAL A 294 23.40 10.83 4.07
C VAL A 294 24.88 11.05 3.73
N ALA A 295 25.30 10.61 2.54
CA ALA A 295 26.67 10.75 2.08
C ALA A 295 26.73 10.84 0.56
N SER A 296 27.94 10.82 -0.03
CA SER A 296 28.14 10.84 -1.48
C SER A 296 27.79 9.51 -2.17
N ASN A 297 27.77 8.40 -1.41
CA ASN A 297 27.50 7.04 -1.89
C ASN A 297 26.93 6.16 -0.77
N THR A 298 26.46 4.96 -1.13
CA THR A 298 25.82 4.02 -0.20
C THR A 298 26.77 3.45 0.85
N LEU A 299 28.02 3.20 0.49
CA LEU A 299 29.04 2.67 1.40
C LEU A 299 29.32 3.64 2.55
N ASP A 300 29.55 4.91 2.23
CA ASP A 300 29.84 5.93 3.24
C ASP A 300 28.60 6.25 4.07
N ALA A 301 27.41 6.31 3.44
CA ALA A 301 26.14 6.44 4.17
C ALA A 301 25.94 5.31 5.18
N TYR A 302 26.25 4.06 4.79
CA TYR A 302 26.17 2.93 5.73
C TYR A 302 27.16 3.06 6.88
N LYS A 303 28.43 3.37 6.60
CA LYS A 303 29.46 3.50 7.65
C LYS A 303 29.07 4.54 8.69
N LEU A 304 28.58 5.68 8.24
CA LEU A 304 28.13 6.76 9.12
C LEU A 304 26.87 6.35 9.91
N ALA A 305 25.87 5.78 9.26
CA ALA A 305 24.65 5.31 9.95
C ALA A 305 24.96 4.23 10.99
N TYR A 306 25.82 3.26 10.64
CA TYR A 306 26.22 2.18 11.55
C TYR A 306 26.96 2.70 12.78
N ALA A 307 27.82 3.70 12.62
CA ALA A 307 28.58 4.30 13.71
C ALA A 307 27.70 4.95 14.79
N THR A 308 26.45 5.33 14.47
CA THR A 308 25.54 5.97 15.44
C THR A 308 25.23 5.07 16.63
N ASP A 309 24.92 3.77 16.38
CA ASP A 309 24.58 2.82 17.43
C ASP A 309 24.86 1.38 16.94
N THR A 310 26.11 0.98 17.03
CA THR A 310 26.57 -0.35 16.58
C THR A 310 25.91 -1.51 17.35
N THR A 311 25.50 -1.24 18.59
CA THR A 311 24.85 -2.25 19.46
C THR A 311 23.42 -2.51 18.99
N SER A 312 22.62 -1.47 18.78
CA SER A 312 21.22 -1.62 18.34
C SER A 312 21.13 -2.04 16.87
N ALA A 313 22.12 -1.75 16.05
CA ALA A 313 22.16 -2.15 14.64
C ALA A 313 22.22 -3.66 14.43
N PHE A 314 22.69 -4.43 15.41
CA PHE A 314 22.76 -5.89 15.32
C PHE A 314 21.38 -6.54 15.14
N GLY A 315 21.22 -7.28 14.06
CA GLY A 315 19.93 -7.88 13.69
C GLY A 315 18.88 -6.87 13.23
N GLY A 316 19.32 -5.66 12.86
CA GLY A 316 18.45 -4.61 12.32
C GLY A 316 18.09 -4.79 10.85
N ILE A 317 17.23 -3.89 10.39
CA ILE A 317 16.84 -3.73 9.00
C ILE A 317 17.64 -2.55 8.42
N ILE A 318 18.22 -2.74 7.24
CA ILE A 318 19.04 -1.72 6.57
C ILE A 318 18.37 -1.35 5.25
N ALA A 319 18.08 -0.07 5.07
CA ALA A 319 17.46 0.46 3.86
C ALA A 319 18.30 1.54 3.21
N PHE A 320 18.35 1.51 1.87
CA PHE A 320 19.00 2.51 1.03
C PHE A 320 18.03 3.07 0.01
N ASN A 321 18.23 4.33 -0.38
CA ASN A 321 17.48 5.00 -1.44
C ASN A 321 18.24 5.05 -2.78
N ARG A 322 19.30 4.27 -2.94
CA ARG A 322 20.10 4.13 -4.18
C ARG A 322 20.46 2.67 -4.40
N GLU A 323 20.92 2.36 -5.64
CA GLU A 323 21.48 1.05 -5.96
C GLU A 323 22.63 0.71 -5.03
N VAL A 324 22.63 -0.50 -4.49
CA VAL A 324 23.65 -1.00 -3.56
C VAL A 324 24.63 -1.89 -4.31
N ASP A 325 25.93 -1.59 -4.13
CA ASP A 325 27.04 -2.30 -4.75
C ASP A 325 27.66 -3.40 -3.86
N GLY A 326 28.58 -4.19 -4.44
CA GLY A 326 29.27 -5.27 -3.73
C GLY A 326 30.11 -4.77 -2.54
N ALA A 327 30.76 -3.62 -2.67
CA ALA A 327 31.58 -3.05 -1.60
C ALA A 327 30.72 -2.69 -0.37
N THR A 328 29.54 -2.13 -0.59
CA THR A 328 28.58 -1.82 0.47
C THR A 328 28.09 -3.09 1.17
N VAL A 329 27.66 -4.11 0.42
CA VAL A 329 27.17 -5.37 1.00
C VAL A 329 28.28 -6.07 1.77
N LYS A 330 29.50 -6.10 1.22
CA LYS A 330 30.67 -6.65 1.91
C LYS A 330 30.90 -5.97 3.26
N GLN A 331 30.93 -4.64 3.28
CA GLN A 331 31.13 -3.89 4.52
C GLN A 331 30.04 -4.18 5.56
N ILE A 332 28.77 -4.29 5.13
CA ILE A 332 27.66 -4.64 6.03
C ILE A 332 27.88 -6.04 6.63
N THR A 333 28.18 -7.02 5.78
CA THR A 333 28.33 -8.42 6.21
C THR A 333 29.55 -8.67 7.08
N ASP A 334 30.58 -7.82 6.96
CA ASP A 334 31.77 -7.85 7.80
C ASP A 334 31.50 -7.20 9.19
N ASN A 335 30.64 -6.17 9.24
CA ASN A 335 30.39 -5.40 10.45
C ASN A 335 29.30 -5.99 11.35
N GLN A 336 28.21 -6.52 10.77
CA GLN A 336 27.05 -6.91 11.56
C GLN A 336 26.23 -8.04 10.94
N PHE A 337 25.47 -8.72 11.80
CA PHE A 337 24.33 -9.51 11.37
C PHE A 337 23.16 -8.56 11.06
N MET A 338 22.47 -8.80 9.95
CA MET A 338 21.24 -8.10 9.55
C MET A 338 20.11 -9.09 9.23
N GLU A 339 18.87 -8.71 9.49
CA GLU A 339 17.69 -9.51 9.16
C GLU A 339 17.20 -9.25 7.74
N VAL A 340 17.15 -7.96 7.34
CA VAL A 340 16.67 -7.52 6.03
C VAL A 340 17.58 -6.43 5.47
N LEU A 341 17.87 -6.52 4.18
CA LEU A 341 18.56 -5.51 3.39
C LEU A 341 17.62 -5.05 2.27
N MET A 342 17.44 -3.74 2.12
CA MET A 342 16.49 -3.15 1.19
C MET A 342 17.12 -2.05 0.35
N ALA A 343 16.82 -2.05 -0.94
CA ALA A 343 17.23 -0.98 -1.86
C ALA A 343 16.32 -0.96 -3.10
N PRO A 344 16.35 0.13 -3.90
CA PRO A 344 15.68 0.17 -5.20
C PRO A 344 16.25 -0.85 -6.18
N LYS A 345 17.55 -1.16 -6.04
CA LYS A 345 18.28 -2.07 -6.92
C LYS A 345 19.57 -2.56 -6.28
N PHE A 346 20.06 -3.70 -6.72
CA PHE A 346 21.35 -4.27 -6.32
C PHE A 346 22.18 -4.61 -7.55
N THR A 347 23.49 -4.42 -7.48
CA THR A 347 24.41 -4.93 -8.52
C THR A 347 24.49 -6.45 -8.43
N ALA A 348 24.91 -7.11 -9.53
CA ALA A 348 25.10 -8.57 -9.55
C ALA A 348 26.13 -9.01 -8.47
N GLU A 349 27.22 -8.26 -8.30
CA GLU A 349 28.23 -8.50 -7.26
C GLU A 349 27.63 -8.39 -5.85
N ALA A 350 26.78 -7.40 -5.60
CA ALA A 350 26.09 -7.25 -4.31
C ALA A 350 25.25 -8.47 -3.96
N LEU A 351 24.51 -9.01 -4.94
CA LEU A 351 23.69 -10.21 -4.74
C LEU A 351 24.54 -11.46 -4.52
N GLU A 352 25.67 -11.60 -5.25
CA GLU A 352 26.60 -12.70 -5.07
C GLU A 352 27.19 -12.71 -3.65
N ILE A 353 27.63 -11.55 -3.14
CA ILE A 353 28.14 -11.42 -1.76
C ILE A 353 27.04 -11.71 -0.75
N ALA A 354 25.82 -11.18 -0.95
CA ALA A 354 24.68 -11.42 -0.06
C ALA A 354 24.31 -12.91 -0.01
N ALA A 355 24.48 -13.66 -1.10
CA ALA A 355 24.17 -15.09 -1.19
C ALA A 355 24.96 -15.96 -0.19
N ALA A 356 26.11 -15.51 0.27
CA ALA A 356 26.88 -16.18 1.34
C ALA A 356 26.13 -16.19 2.68
N LYS A 357 25.20 -15.25 2.89
CA LYS A 357 24.35 -15.15 4.10
C LYS A 357 22.92 -15.56 3.80
N LYS A 358 22.70 -16.85 3.50
CA LYS A 358 21.44 -17.44 3.00
C LYS A 358 20.16 -17.05 3.76
N ASN A 359 20.25 -16.68 5.03
CA ASN A 359 19.09 -16.34 5.85
C ASN A 359 18.70 -14.86 5.79
N VAL A 360 19.56 -13.98 5.28
CA VAL A 360 19.29 -12.55 5.10
C VAL A 360 18.26 -12.37 3.99
N ARG A 361 17.22 -11.59 4.25
CA ARG A 361 16.22 -11.23 3.27
C ARG A 361 16.72 -10.02 2.49
N VAL A 362 16.84 -10.17 1.17
CA VAL A 362 17.20 -9.07 0.27
C VAL A 362 15.96 -8.66 -0.50
N LEU A 363 15.55 -7.41 -0.33
CA LEU A 363 14.32 -6.87 -0.93
C LEU A 363 14.67 -5.74 -1.92
N GLU A 364 14.21 -5.90 -3.15
CA GLU A 364 14.17 -4.82 -4.12
C GLU A 364 12.80 -4.14 -4.02
N VAL A 365 12.77 -2.84 -3.75
CA VAL A 365 11.55 -2.05 -3.57
C VAL A 365 11.61 -0.84 -4.50
N PRO A 366 10.61 -0.61 -5.37
CA PRO A 366 10.62 0.56 -6.24
C PRO A 366 10.69 1.87 -5.46
N LEU A 367 11.61 2.77 -5.83
CA LEU A 367 11.73 4.09 -5.20
C LEU A 367 10.80 5.07 -5.91
N GLU A 368 9.59 5.20 -5.40
CA GLU A 368 8.57 6.11 -5.92
C GLU A 368 7.91 6.87 -4.75
N ALA A 369 7.36 8.05 -5.03
CA ALA A 369 6.85 8.98 -4.01
C ALA A 369 5.38 8.73 -3.59
N GLY A 370 4.85 7.53 -3.83
CA GLY A 370 3.48 7.20 -3.42
C GLY A 370 3.34 7.02 -1.91
N ALA A 371 2.17 7.39 -1.40
CA ALA A 371 1.77 7.14 -0.02
C ALA A 371 0.40 6.46 0.01
N ASN A 372 0.13 5.69 1.05
CA ASN A 372 -1.21 5.15 1.29
C ASN A 372 -2.20 6.31 1.43
N ARG A 373 -3.43 6.11 0.96
CA ARG A 373 -4.47 7.13 1.11
C ARG A 373 -4.78 7.43 2.59
N PHE A 374 -4.77 6.39 3.41
CA PHE A 374 -5.05 6.46 4.84
C PHE A 374 -4.06 5.61 5.64
N GLU A 375 -3.77 6.08 6.86
CA GLU A 375 -3.17 5.28 7.91
C GLU A 375 -4.27 4.76 8.85
N LEU A 376 -4.16 3.49 9.24
CA LEU A 376 -5.19 2.78 9.99
C LEU A 376 -4.63 2.26 11.30
N LYS A 377 -5.29 2.58 12.43
CA LYS A 377 -4.91 2.05 13.74
C LYS A 377 -6.10 1.41 14.42
N ARG A 378 -6.04 0.09 14.65
CA ARG A 378 -7.07 -0.61 15.40
C ARG A 378 -7.07 -0.19 16.86
N VAL A 379 -8.27 0.06 17.38
CA VAL A 379 -8.52 0.28 18.82
C VAL A 379 -9.61 -0.68 19.27
N GLY A 380 -9.83 -0.79 20.57
CA GLY A 380 -10.86 -1.70 21.09
C GLY A 380 -12.24 -1.40 20.48
N GLY A 381 -12.74 -2.34 19.64
CA GLY A 381 -14.03 -2.23 18.97
C GLY A 381 -14.11 -1.20 17.82
N GLY A 382 -13.04 -0.47 17.51
CA GLY A 382 -13.06 0.61 16.53
C GLY A 382 -11.82 0.68 15.63
N LEU A 383 -11.79 1.69 14.79
CA LEU A 383 -10.69 2.01 13.87
C LEU A 383 -10.47 3.52 13.86
N LEU A 384 -9.24 3.95 14.11
CA LEU A 384 -8.80 5.31 13.82
C LEU A 384 -8.28 5.34 12.38
N VAL A 385 -8.75 6.33 11.64
CA VAL A 385 -8.36 6.57 10.24
C VAL A 385 -7.86 8.00 10.14
N GLN A 386 -6.70 8.19 9.55
CA GLN A 386 -6.12 9.51 9.29
C GLN A 386 -5.44 9.54 7.93
N THR A 387 -5.21 10.73 7.40
CA THR A 387 -4.32 10.93 6.25
C THR A 387 -2.87 10.69 6.64
N PRO A 388 -2.01 10.22 5.71
CA PRO A 388 -0.60 10.02 6.01
C PRO A 388 0.10 11.36 6.25
N ASP A 389 1.10 11.35 7.11
CA ASP A 389 1.99 12.49 7.32
C ASP A 389 3.03 12.59 6.19
N ILE A 390 2.60 13.14 5.05
CA ILE A 390 3.47 13.36 3.88
C ILE A 390 4.07 14.76 3.81
N HIS A 391 3.79 15.59 4.82
CA HIS A 391 4.24 16.98 4.81
C HIS A 391 5.77 17.06 4.82
N ARG A 392 6.33 17.83 3.88
CA ARG A 392 7.75 18.19 3.80
C ARG A 392 7.88 19.68 3.95
N ILE A 393 8.77 20.12 4.81
CA ILE A 393 9.12 21.53 4.98
C ILE A 393 10.41 21.87 4.25
N SER A 394 10.52 23.10 3.80
CA SER A 394 11.73 23.70 3.27
C SER A 394 12.25 24.77 4.23
N ARG A 395 13.50 25.21 4.03
CA ARG A 395 14.06 26.31 4.82
C ARG A 395 13.21 27.59 4.78
N ALA A 396 12.53 27.83 3.68
CA ALA A 396 11.66 29.01 3.50
C ALA A 396 10.41 29.00 4.40
N ASP A 397 10.01 27.82 4.88
CA ASP A 397 8.83 27.64 5.74
C ASP A 397 9.19 27.86 7.23
N LEU A 398 10.47 28.02 7.55
CA LEU A 398 11.00 28.03 8.91
C LEU A 398 11.22 29.43 9.43
N LYS A 399 11.06 29.61 10.73
CA LYS A 399 11.30 30.87 11.42
C LYS A 399 12.36 30.71 12.49
N VAL A 400 13.41 31.55 12.45
CA VAL A 400 14.36 31.69 13.55
C VAL A 400 13.69 32.52 14.66
N VAL A 401 13.75 32.05 15.89
CA VAL A 401 13.11 32.67 17.05
C VAL A 401 14.10 33.09 18.15
N SER A 402 15.37 32.67 18.02
CA SER A 402 16.50 33.07 18.88
C SER A 402 17.24 34.29 18.32
N LYS A 403 18.02 34.96 19.16
CA LYS A 403 18.91 36.07 18.76
C LYS A 403 20.02 35.59 17.84
N ARG A 404 20.52 34.37 18.05
CA ARG A 404 21.53 33.76 17.21
C ARG A 404 20.89 33.10 15.99
N GLU A 405 21.40 33.44 14.81
CA GLU A 405 21.03 32.78 13.56
C GLU A 405 21.84 31.49 13.38
N PRO A 406 21.27 30.43 12.78
CA PRO A 406 22.01 29.25 12.38
C PRO A 406 23.01 29.57 11.28
N THR A 407 24.20 28.98 11.32
CA THR A 407 25.14 28.95 10.20
C THR A 407 24.62 28.09 9.07
N GLU A 408 25.18 28.19 7.85
CA GLU A 408 24.76 27.34 6.71
C GLU A 408 24.94 25.84 7.01
N GLN A 409 25.98 25.46 7.75
CA GLN A 409 26.16 24.07 8.17
C GLN A 409 25.07 23.65 9.15
N GLU A 410 24.74 24.47 10.12
CA GLU A 410 23.66 24.18 11.07
C GLU A 410 22.30 24.12 10.39
N TRP A 411 22.04 24.93 9.38
CA TRP A 411 20.82 24.81 8.58
C TRP A 411 20.69 23.44 7.91
N ASN A 412 21.77 22.94 7.30
CA ASN A 412 21.76 21.61 6.68
C ASN A 412 21.55 20.51 7.73
N ASP A 413 22.22 20.63 8.88
CA ASP A 413 22.12 19.67 9.98
C ASP A 413 20.73 19.70 10.64
N LEU A 414 20.13 20.88 10.84
CA LEU A 414 18.77 21.03 11.37
C LEU A 414 17.74 20.37 10.45
N MET A 415 17.83 20.60 9.14
CA MET A 415 16.94 19.96 8.17
C MET A 415 17.10 18.43 8.17
N PHE A 416 18.33 17.94 8.28
CA PHE A 416 18.62 16.52 8.35
C PHE A 416 18.02 15.88 9.62
N VAL A 417 18.33 16.43 10.83
CA VAL A 417 17.81 15.85 12.08
C VAL A 417 16.30 15.97 12.21
N TRP A 418 15.70 17.02 11.63
CA TRP A 418 14.25 17.19 11.56
C TRP A 418 13.60 16.08 10.73
N ASN A 419 14.18 15.80 9.56
CA ASN A 419 13.68 14.74 8.70
C ASN A 419 13.80 13.36 9.35
N VAL A 420 14.86 13.11 10.13
CA VAL A 420 15.00 11.89 10.93
C VAL A 420 13.96 11.83 12.03
N ALA A 421 13.76 12.93 12.79
CA ALA A 421 12.85 12.97 13.94
C ALA A 421 11.41 12.60 13.58
N LYS A 422 10.97 12.93 12.38
CA LYS A 422 9.66 12.53 11.82
C LYS A 422 9.42 11.02 11.87
N TYR A 423 10.47 10.20 11.75
CA TYR A 423 10.36 8.73 11.72
C TYR A 423 10.72 8.06 13.04
N VAL A 424 10.98 8.84 14.08
CA VAL A 424 11.27 8.33 15.43
C VAL A 424 10.02 8.38 16.29
N LYS A 425 9.76 7.32 17.04
CA LYS A 425 8.58 7.29 17.93
C LYS A 425 8.65 8.33 19.03
N SER A 426 7.52 9.00 19.25
CA SER A 426 7.35 10.10 20.21
C SER A 426 7.48 9.61 21.67
N ASN A 427 7.99 10.41 22.60
CA ASN A 427 8.68 11.66 22.37
C ASN A 427 10.05 11.37 21.72
N ALA A 428 10.38 12.10 20.66
CA ALA A 428 11.62 11.93 19.91
C ALA A 428 12.56 13.11 20.08
N ILE A 429 13.82 12.80 20.38
CA ILE A 429 14.96 13.75 20.31
C ILE A 429 16.03 13.10 19.46
N VAL A 430 16.50 13.84 18.45
CA VAL A 430 17.56 13.40 17.53
C VAL A 430 18.71 14.39 17.55
N PHE A 431 19.92 13.93 17.83
CA PHE A 431 21.15 14.68 17.69
C PHE A 431 21.89 14.28 16.41
N GLY A 432 22.42 15.24 15.68
CA GLY A 432 23.19 14.97 14.47
C GLY A 432 24.05 16.13 14.04
N LYS A 433 25.01 15.82 13.15
CA LYS A 433 25.96 16.77 12.57
C LYS A 433 26.52 16.19 11.27
N GLY A 434 26.75 17.03 10.27
CA GLY A 434 27.36 16.61 9.01
C GLY A 434 26.58 15.54 8.25
N GLY A 435 25.24 15.53 8.33
CA GLY A 435 24.40 14.55 7.66
C GLY A 435 24.39 13.16 8.31
N GLN A 436 24.82 13.05 9.58
CA GLN A 436 24.84 11.81 10.37
C GLN A 436 24.12 12.01 11.70
N THR A 437 23.36 11.02 12.15
CA THR A 437 22.83 10.97 13.51
C THR A 437 23.94 10.62 14.50
N TYR A 438 23.96 11.32 15.62
CA TYR A 438 24.91 11.06 16.71
C TYR A 438 24.24 10.35 17.88
N GLY A 439 22.95 10.62 18.12
CA GLY A 439 22.16 9.97 19.14
C GLY A 439 20.66 10.13 18.90
N ILE A 440 19.90 9.09 19.18
CA ILE A 440 18.46 9.04 19.00
C ILE A 440 17.81 8.58 20.30
N GLY A 441 16.97 9.43 20.90
CA GLY A 441 16.09 9.09 22.01
C GLY A 441 14.67 8.97 21.52
N ALA A 442 14.08 7.77 21.62
CA ALA A 442 12.79 7.42 21.05
C ALA A 442 11.82 6.87 22.09
N GLY A 443 10.52 7.16 21.93
CA GLY A 443 9.45 6.45 22.62
C GLY A 443 9.37 6.68 24.12
N GLN A 444 9.81 7.84 24.61
CA GLN A 444 9.78 8.16 26.05
C GLN A 444 8.59 9.05 26.42
N MET A 445 8.12 8.93 27.67
CA MET A 445 7.05 9.75 28.20
C MET A 445 7.47 11.21 28.40
N SER A 446 8.77 11.48 28.50
CA SER A 446 9.36 12.80 28.73
C SER A 446 10.42 13.12 27.68
N ARG A 447 10.43 14.37 27.14
CA ARG A 447 11.47 14.84 26.22
C ARG A 447 12.83 14.92 26.91
N VAL A 448 12.87 15.23 28.18
CA VAL A 448 14.09 15.23 29.00
C VAL A 448 14.72 13.83 29.00
N ASP A 449 13.91 12.77 29.16
CA ASP A 449 14.42 11.40 29.14
C ASP A 449 14.90 11.00 27.73
N SER A 450 14.17 11.39 26.67
CA SER A 450 14.64 11.19 25.31
C SER A 450 15.96 11.90 25.04
N THR A 451 16.13 13.14 25.56
CA THR A 451 17.39 13.88 25.48
C THR A 451 18.54 13.12 26.15
N ARG A 452 18.31 12.64 27.39
CA ARG A 452 19.31 11.87 28.14
C ARG A 452 19.70 10.58 27.46
N ILE A 453 18.73 9.87 26.86
CA ILE A 453 18.98 8.65 26.10
C ILE A 453 19.80 8.96 24.85
N ALA A 454 19.43 9.99 24.08
CA ALA A 454 20.16 10.40 22.89
C ALA A 454 21.62 10.78 23.24
N ALA A 455 21.81 11.56 24.31
CA ALA A 455 23.14 11.95 24.79
C ALA A 455 23.97 10.74 25.26
N ARG A 456 23.37 9.81 25.99
CA ARG A 456 24.04 8.60 26.44
C ARG A 456 24.49 7.73 25.25
N LYS A 457 23.65 7.55 24.24
CA LYS A 457 24.00 6.81 23.04
C LYS A 457 25.14 7.46 22.26
N ALA A 458 25.11 8.79 22.13
CA ALA A 458 26.21 9.54 21.52
C ALA A 458 27.53 9.34 22.28
N GLN A 459 27.47 9.39 23.61
CA GLN A 459 28.65 9.14 24.46
C GLN A 459 29.19 7.72 24.31
N ASP A 460 28.29 6.71 24.32
CA ASP A 460 28.67 5.30 24.16
C ASP A 460 29.32 5.03 22.78
N ALA A 461 28.91 5.80 21.74
CA ALA A 461 29.49 5.77 20.40
C ALA A 461 30.71 6.70 20.23
N ASN A 462 31.19 7.37 21.31
CA ASN A 462 32.28 8.32 21.32
C ASN A 462 32.09 9.57 20.42
N PHE A 463 30.87 10.02 20.21
CA PHE A 463 30.58 11.26 19.51
C PHE A 463 30.72 12.48 20.45
N ASP A 464 31.39 13.51 19.96
CA ASP A 464 31.39 14.83 20.58
C ASP A 464 30.14 15.61 20.09
N LEU A 465 29.24 15.92 21.01
CA LEU A 465 28.01 16.67 20.72
C LEU A 465 28.26 18.20 20.62
N ASN A 466 29.45 18.69 20.90
CA ASN A 466 29.76 20.11 20.74
C ASN A 466 29.54 20.59 19.32
N GLY A 467 28.66 21.60 19.16
CA GLY A 467 28.30 22.16 17.87
C GLY A 467 27.42 21.25 17.02
N ALA A 468 26.85 20.19 17.58
CA ALA A 468 25.81 19.41 16.91
C ALA A 468 24.44 20.11 16.97
N CYS A 469 23.51 19.63 16.17
CA CYS A 469 22.12 20.09 16.10
C CYS A 469 21.17 19.07 16.76
N ALA A 470 20.04 19.58 17.26
CA ALA A 470 18.97 18.77 17.83
C ALA A 470 17.63 19.01 17.13
N ALA A 471 16.85 17.95 16.95
CA ALA A 471 15.44 18.04 16.57
C ALA A 471 14.55 17.43 17.66
N SER A 472 13.40 18.07 17.89
CA SER A 472 12.31 17.52 18.69
C SER A 472 11.05 17.40 17.84
N ASP A 473 10.40 16.24 17.86
CA ASP A 473 9.18 15.95 17.10
C ASP A 473 7.96 16.83 17.45
N ALA A 474 8.01 17.48 18.64
CA ALA A 474 6.99 18.42 19.11
C ALA A 474 7.59 19.54 19.97
N PHE A 475 6.74 20.45 20.45
CA PHE A 475 7.15 21.57 21.28
C PHE A 475 7.75 21.14 22.63
N PHE A 476 8.56 22.01 23.21
CA PHE A 476 9.00 21.89 24.59
C PHE A 476 7.95 22.53 25.52
N PRO A 477 7.39 21.78 26.50
CA PRO A 477 6.40 22.35 27.41
C PRO A 477 6.99 23.32 28.41
N PHE A 478 8.30 23.19 28.70
CA PHE A 478 9.07 24.00 29.65
C PHE A 478 10.50 24.16 29.14
N ARG A 479 11.23 25.13 29.70
CA ARG A 479 12.62 25.40 29.35
C ARG A 479 13.61 24.26 29.66
N ASP A 480 13.27 23.39 30.63
CA ASP A 480 14.11 22.30 31.09
C ASP A 480 14.57 21.36 29.95
N GLY A 481 13.73 21.16 28.94
CA GLY A 481 14.09 20.42 27.74
C GLY A 481 15.23 21.07 26.97
N VAL A 482 15.25 22.39 26.84
CA VAL A 482 16.31 23.15 26.19
C VAL A 482 17.58 23.19 27.07
N ASP A 483 17.42 23.41 28.38
CA ASP A 483 18.53 23.43 29.33
C ASP A 483 19.32 22.11 29.28
N VAL A 484 18.66 20.97 29.31
CA VAL A 484 19.31 19.64 29.22
C VAL A 484 19.97 19.40 27.86
N ILE A 485 19.39 19.91 26.77
CA ILE A 485 20.03 19.86 25.44
C ILE A 485 21.28 20.75 25.40
N ALA A 486 21.22 21.94 25.96
CA ALA A 486 22.34 22.88 26.05
C ALA A 486 23.53 22.31 26.81
N GLU A 487 23.26 21.61 27.93
CA GLU A 487 24.29 20.90 28.73
C GLU A 487 25.12 19.89 27.91
N GLN A 488 24.55 19.38 26.81
CA GLN A 488 25.24 18.45 25.92
C GLN A 488 26.16 19.16 24.89
N GLY A 489 26.19 20.49 24.87
CA GLY A 489 26.99 21.26 23.91
C GLY A 489 26.31 21.53 22.56
N ILE A 490 25.02 21.21 22.43
CA ILE A 490 24.24 21.49 21.24
C ILE A 490 24.16 22.99 20.96
N LYS A 491 24.25 23.38 19.68
CA LYS A 491 24.31 24.80 19.27
C LYS A 491 23.13 25.23 18.40
N ALA A 492 22.33 24.30 17.90
CA ALA A 492 21.13 24.63 17.16
C ALA A 492 20.01 23.62 17.43
N ILE A 493 18.77 24.11 17.54
CA ILE A 493 17.57 23.30 17.83
C ILE A 493 16.49 23.63 16.82
N ILE A 494 15.81 22.58 16.30
CA ILE A 494 14.59 22.70 15.50
C ILE A 494 13.42 21.97 16.19
N HIS A 495 12.28 22.66 16.31
CA HIS A 495 11.06 22.10 16.90
C HIS A 495 9.82 22.86 16.39
N PRO A 496 8.57 22.36 16.58
CA PRO A 496 7.39 23.02 16.03
C PRO A 496 6.93 24.28 16.78
N ALA A 497 7.33 24.51 18.04
CA ALA A 497 6.67 25.46 18.93
C ALA A 497 5.18 25.12 19.18
N GLY A 498 4.40 26.04 19.72
CA GLY A 498 2.96 25.88 19.98
C GLY A 498 2.62 25.62 21.45
N SER A 499 3.58 25.79 22.37
CA SER A 499 3.33 25.80 23.81
C SER A 499 2.88 27.19 24.28
N MET A 500 2.07 27.25 25.36
CA MET A 500 1.78 28.52 26.05
C MET A 500 3.04 29.15 26.66
N ARG A 501 4.13 28.38 26.79
CA ARG A 501 5.42 28.79 27.36
C ARG A 501 6.52 28.90 26.35
N ASP A 502 6.22 29.07 25.07
CA ASP A 502 7.24 29.16 24.02
C ASP A 502 8.26 30.29 24.29
N GLN A 503 7.81 31.42 24.88
CA GLN A 503 8.73 32.52 25.17
C GLN A 503 9.81 32.11 26.18
N GLU A 504 9.46 31.35 27.22
CA GLU A 504 10.43 30.84 28.20
C GLU A 504 11.45 29.87 27.54
N VAL A 505 11.01 29.11 26.53
CA VAL A 505 11.84 28.19 25.74
C VAL A 505 12.79 28.98 24.83
N PHE A 506 12.32 30.06 24.20
CA PHE A 506 13.12 30.94 23.35
C PHE A 506 14.15 31.72 24.18
N ASP A 507 13.75 32.22 25.35
CA ASP A 507 14.66 32.90 26.27
C ASP A 507 15.76 31.95 26.76
N ALA A 508 15.46 30.69 27.04
CA ALA A 508 16.46 29.68 27.40
C ALA A 508 17.47 29.43 26.24
N ALA A 509 16.99 29.38 25.00
CA ALA A 509 17.86 29.26 23.84
C ALA A 509 18.81 30.46 23.71
N ASP A 510 18.31 31.67 23.92
CA ASP A 510 19.12 32.90 23.94
C ASP A 510 20.17 32.92 25.07
N GLU A 511 19.78 32.51 26.28
CA GLU A 511 20.68 32.40 27.44
C GLU A 511 21.85 31.44 27.18
N HIS A 512 21.57 30.32 26.49
CA HIS A 512 22.58 29.32 26.14
C HIS A 512 23.30 29.60 24.81
N GLY A 513 22.96 30.68 24.09
CA GLY A 513 23.54 31.03 22.79
C GLY A 513 23.22 30.00 21.72
N ILE A 514 22.08 29.36 21.79
CA ILE A 514 21.57 28.34 20.85
C ILE A 514 20.76 29.04 19.75
N ALA A 515 21.01 28.67 18.48
CA ALA A 515 20.12 29.04 17.38
C ALA A 515 18.86 28.17 17.44
N MET A 516 17.69 28.78 17.53
CA MET A 516 16.42 28.05 17.61
C MET A 516 15.52 28.36 16.43
N VAL A 517 15.07 27.29 15.78
CA VAL A 517 14.24 27.35 14.58
C VAL A 517 12.91 26.65 14.86
N VAL A 518 11.80 27.27 14.44
CA VAL A 518 10.47 26.71 14.60
C VAL A 518 9.82 26.38 13.26
N THR A 519 9.14 25.21 13.23
CA THR A 519 8.53 24.65 12.02
C THR A 519 7.02 24.92 11.94
N GLY A 520 6.34 25.18 13.06
CA GLY A 520 4.88 25.29 13.13
C GLY A 520 4.14 23.97 12.92
N ILE A 521 4.84 22.87 12.62
CA ILE A 521 4.26 21.56 12.31
C ILE A 521 4.97 20.51 13.16
N ARG A 522 4.20 19.66 13.84
CA ARG A 522 4.72 18.53 14.62
C ARG A 522 4.59 17.22 13.85
N HIS A 523 5.44 16.25 14.18
CA HIS A 523 5.44 14.91 13.59
C HIS A 523 5.35 13.82 14.68
N PHE A 524 4.19 13.70 15.34
CA PHE A 524 3.98 12.62 16.29
C PHE A 524 3.85 11.27 15.58
N ARG A 525 4.59 10.27 16.08
CA ARG A 525 4.52 8.88 15.64
C ARG A 525 4.46 7.94 16.84
N HIS A 526 3.37 7.18 16.99
CA HIS A 526 3.14 6.25 18.10
C HIS A 526 3.09 4.79 17.67
#